data_8b5866877831a7988b69b15555cb8e08
#
_entry.id   8b5866877831a7988b69b15555cb8e08
#
_cell.length_a   1.000
_cell.length_b   1.000
_cell.length_c   1.000
_cell.angle_alpha   90.00
_cell.angle_beta   90.00
_cell.angle_gamma   90.00
#
_symmetry.space_group_name_H-M   'P 1'
#
loop_
_entity.id
_entity.type
_entity.pdbx_description
1 polymer ?
#
loop_
_entity_poly.entity_id
_entity_poly.type
_entity_poly.pdbx_seq_one_letter_code
_entity_poly.pdbx_strand_id
1 'polypeptide(L)'
;MFGQFSAAERTSWWGGILAHGHGVRLGGAEITPVEPDLVRTGEGMSEMTISDALAERGTIPRVLSIAGTDPSGGAGTAADTKSIIAAGGYAMAVVTSLVAQNTEGVRAIHTPPTDFLVQQLAAVSDDVRIDAVKTGMLGTAEIVDAVATFLDEHRPPVVVVDPVMVATSGDRLLAPDAEAAMREFCRRATVITPNIPELAVLCRSEPATTPEQAVEQARRWAAETGVAVVVKTGHLNSQRVDNMWVTTEGAMHVAPAARVETTNTHGTGCSLSSALATRLGAGDTPGDALAWVTDWLHEAIQYGSALNVGKGHGPVDHSHRARRLAEDASAVAWFAPIDPLESPQGLVVSAEPAPDAVVAPAGPWTTALWQASGDIARRIEDSDFVAVLVDGTLSKPAFEFYLGQDAQYLTYYSRALASLAARAVDPEESVWWAQSSQACLVEEAELHRSWLGDHIDVVAGPVTLAYTDFLLARALGDDYVVGTAAVLPCFWLYAHLGAKVPHVPDDHPYASWLQTYGDPEFVEGASHTIGLVEKAFQNASAVTRARAAHAYLTACRHELEFFDQALRV
;
A
#
# COMPACT_ATOMS: atom_id res chain seq x y z
N MET A 1 18.40 -10.21 40.37
CA MET A 1 17.49 -10.35 41.52
C MET A 1 16.20 -9.64 41.17
N PHE A 2 15.32 -10.31 40.45
CA PHE A 2 14.00 -9.75 40.05
C PHE A 2 12.95 -10.40 40.95
N GLY A 3 12.37 -9.61 41.87
CA GLY A 3 11.25 -10.02 42.70
C GLY A 3 9.95 -10.00 41.87
N GLN A 4 9.18 -11.06 41.97
CA GLN A 4 7.82 -11.18 41.40
C GLN A 4 6.87 -10.30 42.21
N PHE A 5 6.25 -9.32 41.57
CA PHE A 5 5.13 -8.57 42.14
C PHE A 5 3.80 -9.26 41.79
N SER A 6 2.91 -9.38 42.78
CA SER A 6 1.59 -10.00 42.61
C SER A 6 0.61 -9.13 41.85
N ALA A 7 -0.44 -9.75 41.29
CA ALA A 7 -1.46 -9.07 40.47
C ALA A 7 -2.25 -7.96 41.21
N ALA A 8 -2.21 -7.95 42.56
CA ALA A 8 -2.90 -6.95 43.37
C ALA A 8 -2.18 -5.58 43.46
N GLU A 9 -0.89 -5.53 43.12
CA GLU A 9 -0.10 -4.28 43.20
C GLU A 9 -0.12 -3.47 41.91
N ARG A 10 -0.72 -3.96 40.84
CA ARG A 10 -0.80 -3.26 39.55
C ARG A 10 -2.01 -2.30 39.42
N THR A 11 -2.97 -2.36 40.30
CA THR A 11 -4.18 -1.51 40.29
C THR A 11 -4.04 -0.23 41.08
N SER A 12 -2.96 -0.04 41.88
CA SER A 12 -2.79 1.16 42.70
C SER A 12 -2.07 2.35 42.03
N TRP A 13 -1.48 2.15 40.86
CA TRP A 13 -0.71 3.23 40.19
C TRP A 13 -1.58 4.20 39.36
N TRP A 14 -2.78 3.83 38.99
CA TRP A 14 -3.70 4.70 38.21
C TRP A 14 -4.76 5.42 39.06
N GLY A 15 -4.89 5.07 40.33
CA GLY A 15 -5.86 5.68 41.25
C GLY A 15 -5.36 6.96 41.95
N GLY A 16 -4.09 7.33 41.83
CA GLY A 16 -3.46 8.40 42.61
C GLY A 16 -3.47 9.80 42.03
N ILE A 17 -3.95 10.00 40.81
CA ILE A 17 -3.86 11.30 40.11
C ILE A 17 -5.17 12.11 40.14
N LEU A 18 -6.28 11.54 40.57
CA LEU A 18 -7.59 12.20 40.52
C LEU A 18 -8.20 12.62 41.87
N ALA A 19 -7.45 12.56 42.96
CA ALA A 19 -7.98 13.03 44.24
C ALA A 19 -6.89 13.77 45.02
N HIS A 20 -6.66 15.05 44.74
CA HIS A 20 -6.34 16.10 45.75
C HIS A 20 -6.19 17.44 45.03
N GLY A 21 -7.27 18.21 44.97
CA GLY A 21 -7.23 19.62 44.65
C GLY A 21 -6.55 20.41 45.78
N HIS A 22 -5.29 20.79 45.58
CA HIS A 22 -4.68 21.88 46.35
C HIS A 22 -4.22 22.95 45.39
N GLY A 23 -4.89 24.11 45.45
CA GLY A 23 -4.56 25.29 44.72
C GLY A 23 -3.15 25.79 45.05
N VAL A 24 -2.33 25.97 44.02
CA VAL A 24 -1.07 26.71 44.12
C VAL A 24 -1.37 28.19 43.93
N ARG A 25 -1.14 29.02 44.95
CA ARG A 25 -1.20 30.49 44.85
C ARG A 25 0.10 30.97 44.19
N LEU A 26 -0.01 31.59 43.05
CA LEU A 26 1.01 32.48 42.48
C LEU A 26 0.34 33.87 42.31
N GLY A 27 0.78 34.82 43.16
CA GLY A 27 0.61 36.24 42.96
C GLY A 27 -0.80 36.80 42.83
N GLY A 28 -1.56 36.90 43.92
CA GLY A 28 -2.49 37.99 44.18
C GLY A 28 -3.78 38.15 43.35
N ALA A 29 -4.18 37.17 42.54
CA ALA A 29 -5.49 37.15 41.90
C ALA A 29 -6.19 35.82 42.14
N GLU A 30 -7.39 35.85 42.73
CA GLU A 30 -8.28 34.71 42.84
C GLU A 30 -8.81 34.35 41.45
N ILE A 31 -8.37 33.21 40.93
CA ILE A 31 -8.98 32.61 39.75
C ILE A 31 -10.15 31.75 40.26
N THR A 32 -11.37 32.23 40.12
CA THR A 32 -12.58 31.42 40.24
C THR A 32 -12.52 30.30 39.19
N PRO A 33 -12.81 29.04 39.55
CA PRO A 33 -12.97 27.97 38.57
C PRO A 33 -14.12 28.36 37.63
N VAL A 34 -13.83 28.49 36.34
CA VAL A 34 -14.86 28.52 35.30
C VAL A 34 -15.43 27.11 35.27
N GLU A 35 -16.69 26.96 35.62
CA GLU A 35 -17.41 25.71 35.31
C GLU A 35 -17.22 25.42 33.83
N PRO A 36 -16.91 24.19 33.44
CA PRO A 36 -16.84 23.83 32.03
C PRO A 36 -18.24 24.00 31.46
N ASP A 37 -18.46 25.08 30.72
CA ASP A 37 -19.65 25.20 29.87
C ASP A 37 -19.76 23.91 29.07
N LEU A 38 -20.85 23.20 29.29
CA LEU A 38 -21.28 22.06 28.51
C LEU A 38 -21.20 22.47 27.03
N VAL A 39 -20.16 22.00 26.34
CA VAL A 39 -20.17 21.98 24.88
C VAL A 39 -21.46 21.26 24.52
N ARG A 40 -22.40 21.97 23.92
CA ARG A 40 -23.59 21.37 23.33
C ARG A 40 -23.12 20.33 22.33
N THR A 41 -23.18 19.07 22.74
CA THR A 41 -23.09 17.96 21.84
C THR A 41 -24.23 18.11 20.84
N GLY A 42 -23.89 18.36 19.57
CA GLY A 42 -24.85 18.28 18.49
C GLY A 42 -25.55 16.92 18.57
N GLU A 43 -26.85 16.92 18.60
CA GLU A 43 -27.66 15.72 18.51
C GLU A 43 -27.28 14.99 17.23
N GLY A 44 -26.67 13.80 17.35
CA GLY A 44 -26.43 12.93 16.21
C GLY A 44 -25.14 12.10 16.16
N MET A 45 -24.16 12.33 17.04
CA MET A 45 -23.03 11.41 17.12
C MET A 45 -23.27 10.37 18.21
N SER A 46 -23.74 9.20 17.84
CA SER A 46 -23.68 8.00 18.67
C SER A 46 -22.21 7.74 19.02
N GLU A 47 -21.90 7.53 20.30
CA GLU A 47 -20.59 7.03 20.71
C GLU A 47 -20.37 5.66 20.04
N MET A 48 -19.57 5.62 18.98
CA MET A 48 -19.21 4.38 18.28
C MET A 48 -18.32 3.57 19.22
N THR A 49 -18.81 2.44 19.67
CA THR A 49 -18.00 1.52 20.50
C THR A 49 -16.93 0.84 19.64
N ILE A 50 -15.87 0.31 20.29
CA ILE A 50 -14.88 -0.52 19.58
C ILE A 50 -15.57 -1.70 18.85
N SER A 51 -16.68 -2.22 19.42
CA SER A 51 -17.50 -3.26 18.81
C SER A 51 -18.20 -2.76 17.54
N ASP A 52 -18.69 -1.50 17.53
CA ASP A 52 -19.32 -0.92 16.35
C ASP A 52 -18.29 -0.62 15.26
N ALA A 53 -17.10 -0.12 15.63
CA ALA A 53 -15.98 0.08 14.71
C ALA A 53 -15.43 -1.24 14.12
N LEU A 54 -15.53 -2.36 14.87
CA LEU A 54 -15.21 -3.69 14.35
C LEU A 54 -16.34 -4.27 13.50
N ALA A 55 -17.58 -3.89 13.75
CA ALA A 55 -18.73 -4.30 12.95
C ALA A 55 -18.84 -3.53 11.62
N GLU A 56 -18.34 -2.28 11.57
CA GLU A 56 -18.20 -1.50 10.33
C GLU A 56 -17.03 -1.97 9.44
N ARG A 57 -16.01 -2.63 10.01
CA ARG A 57 -15.06 -3.42 9.22
C ARG A 57 -15.84 -4.60 8.65
N GLY A 58 -16.10 -4.59 7.34
CA GLY A 58 -16.88 -5.60 6.62
C GLY A 58 -16.62 -7.02 7.11
N THR A 59 -17.60 -7.87 7.08
CA THR A 59 -17.48 -9.28 7.53
C THR A 59 -16.33 -9.96 6.80
N ILE A 60 -15.42 -10.62 7.53
CA ILE A 60 -14.35 -11.43 6.92
C ILE A 60 -14.99 -12.51 6.05
N PRO A 61 -14.81 -12.46 4.71
CA PRO A 61 -15.44 -13.44 3.83
C PRO A 61 -14.76 -14.81 3.94
N ARG A 62 -15.55 -15.86 3.97
CA ARG A 62 -15.09 -17.26 3.96
C ARG A 62 -15.03 -17.72 2.51
N VAL A 63 -13.83 -17.88 2.00
CA VAL A 63 -13.56 -18.14 0.59
C VAL A 63 -13.05 -19.56 0.39
N LEU A 64 -13.75 -20.34 -0.43
CA LEU A 64 -13.35 -21.70 -0.79
C LEU A 64 -12.60 -21.70 -2.12
N SER A 65 -11.32 -22.08 -2.07
CA SER A 65 -10.55 -22.45 -3.26
C SER A 65 -10.76 -23.91 -3.61
N ILE A 66 -11.08 -24.21 -4.87
CA ILE A 66 -11.17 -25.55 -5.44
C ILE A 66 -10.17 -25.65 -6.58
N ALA A 67 -8.99 -26.24 -6.31
CA ALA A 67 -7.88 -26.25 -7.28
C ALA A 67 -6.87 -27.37 -7.01
N GLY A 68 -5.92 -27.55 -7.92
CA GLY A 68 -4.75 -28.41 -7.71
C GLY A 68 -3.76 -27.79 -6.73
N THR A 69 -2.86 -28.64 -6.18
CA THR A 69 -1.77 -28.17 -5.30
C THR A 69 -0.58 -27.66 -6.08
N ASP A 70 0.23 -26.84 -5.42
CA ASP A 70 1.60 -26.53 -5.81
C ASP A 70 2.52 -26.64 -4.58
N PRO A 71 3.36 -27.67 -4.46
CA PRO A 71 4.24 -27.87 -3.31
C PRO A 71 5.34 -26.79 -3.21
N SER A 72 5.66 -26.06 -4.30
CA SER A 72 6.57 -24.92 -4.24
C SER A 72 5.91 -23.68 -3.60
N GLY A 73 4.61 -23.69 -3.46
CA GLY A 73 3.84 -22.63 -2.81
C GLY A 73 3.53 -21.41 -3.69
N GLY A 74 3.93 -21.44 -4.98
CA GLY A 74 3.79 -20.30 -5.89
C GLY A 74 2.45 -20.21 -6.62
N ALA A 75 1.74 -21.33 -6.76
CA ALA A 75 0.45 -21.41 -7.46
C ALA A 75 -0.55 -22.34 -6.74
N GLY A 76 -1.65 -22.69 -7.39
CA GLY A 76 -2.66 -23.62 -6.90
C GLY A 76 -3.23 -23.19 -5.54
N THR A 77 -3.75 -24.18 -4.78
CA THR A 77 -4.36 -23.91 -3.45
C THR A 77 -3.44 -23.20 -2.48
N ALA A 78 -2.11 -23.32 -2.62
CA ALA A 78 -1.15 -22.63 -1.77
C ALA A 78 -1.11 -21.12 -2.05
N ALA A 79 -1.06 -20.71 -3.32
CA ALA A 79 -1.15 -19.30 -3.71
C ALA A 79 -2.55 -18.74 -3.43
N ASP A 80 -3.60 -19.54 -3.68
CA ASP A 80 -4.98 -19.15 -3.40
C ASP A 80 -5.16 -18.80 -1.92
N THR A 81 -4.72 -19.68 -1.01
CA THR A 81 -4.79 -19.46 0.45
C THR A 81 -4.07 -18.19 0.87
N LYS A 82 -2.83 -17.96 0.36
CA LYS A 82 -2.06 -16.76 0.66
C LYS A 82 -2.76 -15.50 0.15
N SER A 83 -3.31 -15.54 -1.06
CA SER A 83 -4.00 -14.42 -1.69
C SER A 83 -5.31 -14.06 -0.97
N ILE A 84 -6.09 -15.08 -0.57
CA ILE A 84 -7.31 -14.89 0.22
C ILE A 84 -6.99 -14.20 1.55
N ILE A 85 -5.96 -14.68 2.25
CA ILE A 85 -5.52 -14.09 3.53
C ILE A 85 -5.04 -12.65 3.31
N ALA A 86 -4.22 -12.41 2.29
CA ALA A 86 -3.72 -11.07 1.97
C ALA A 86 -4.83 -10.08 1.60
N ALA A 87 -5.91 -10.57 0.96
CA ALA A 87 -7.10 -9.79 0.62
C ALA A 87 -8.11 -9.62 1.77
N GLY A 88 -7.80 -10.15 2.98
CA GLY A 88 -8.61 -10.00 4.19
C GLY A 88 -9.67 -11.09 4.41
N GLY A 89 -9.60 -12.22 3.71
CA GLY A 89 -10.53 -13.33 3.83
C GLY A 89 -10.04 -14.49 4.71
N TYR A 90 -10.95 -15.36 5.08
CA TYR A 90 -10.68 -16.68 5.67
C TYR A 90 -10.62 -17.73 4.55
N ALA A 91 -9.46 -18.36 4.39
CA ALA A 91 -9.19 -19.29 3.30
C ALA A 91 -9.54 -20.73 3.66
N MET A 92 -10.26 -21.39 2.77
CA MET A 92 -10.51 -22.83 2.77
C MET A 92 -10.05 -23.40 1.43
N ALA A 93 -9.58 -24.65 1.41
CA ALA A 93 -9.08 -25.27 0.19
C ALA A 93 -9.55 -26.71 0.05
N VAL A 94 -10.12 -27.01 -1.11
CA VAL A 94 -10.44 -28.37 -1.57
C VAL A 94 -9.53 -28.71 -2.74
N VAL A 95 -8.86 -29.86 -2.65
CA VAL A 95 -7.81 -30.26 -3.59
C VAL A 95 -8.38 -31.15 -4.69
N THR A 96 -8.26 -30.71 -5.94
CA THR A 96 -8.66 -31.48 -7.13
C THR A 96 -7.59 -32.46 -7.59
N SER A 97 -6.33 -32.05 -7.49
CA SER A 97 -5.18 -32.87 -7.91
C SER A 97 -3.94 -32.52 -7.08
N LEU A 98 -3.15 -33.54 -6.78
CA LEU A 98 -1.83 -33.39 -6.18
C LEU A 98 -0.80 -33.26 -7.30
N VAL A 99 -0.09 -32.14 -7.36
CA VAL A 99 0.88 -31.84 -8.42
C VAL A 99 2.29 -31.85 -7.85
N ALA A 100 3.17 -32.63 -8.43
CA ALA A 100 4.59 -32.58 -8.17
C ALA A 100 5.21 -31.58 -9.15
N GLN A 101 5.45 -30.35 -8.68
CA GLN A 101 6.06 -29.27 -9.46
C GLN A 101 6.97 -28.40 -8.63
N ASN A 102 7.77 -27.58 -9.32
CA ASN A 102 8.60 -26.54 -8.77
C ASN A 102 8.62 -25.32 -9.71
N THR A 103 9.49 -24.36 -9.48
CA THR A 103 9.60 -23.14 -10.31
C THR A 103 10.08 -23.43 -11.76
N GLU A 104 10.62 -24.62 -12.04
CA GLU A 104 11.09 -25.03 -13.37
C GLU A 104 10.03 -25.76 -14.20
N GLY A 105 8.95 -26.29 -13.56
CA GLY A 105 7.85 -26.94 -14.27
C GLY A 105 7.17 -28.08 -13.51
N VAL A 106 6.17 -28.68 -14.17
CA VAL A 106 5.36 -29.81 -13.67
C VAL A 106 6.09 -31.12 -13.96
N ARG A 107 6.23 -31.98 -12.95
CA ARG A 107 6.87 -33.32 -13.08
C ARG A 107 5.86 -34.48 -13.12
N ALA A 108 4.80 -34.38 -12.32
CA ALA A 108 3.75 -35.39 -12.25
C ALA A 108 2.45 -34.79 -11.66
N ILE A 109 1.33 -35.38 -12.04
CA ILE A 109 0.00 -35.03 -11.53
C ILE A 109 -0.65 -36.34 -11.03
N HIS A 110 -1.16 -36.32 -9.81
CA HIS A 110 -1.98 -37.38 -9.26
C HIS A 110 -3.37 -36.82 -8.94
N THR A 111 -4.38 -37.38 -9.59
CA THR A 111 -5.77 -37.00 -9.37
C THR A 111 -6.42 -38.02 -8.43
N PRO A 112 -6.84 -37.62 -7.22
CA PRO A 112 -7.61 -38.49 -6.34
C PRO A 112 -8.94 -38.92 -6.98
N PRO A 113 -9.56 -40.03 -6.54
CA PRO A 113 -10.90 -40.42 -6.99
C PRO A 113 -11.92 -39.28 -6.79
N THR A 114 -12.82 -39.08 -7.73
CA THR A 114 -13.81 -37.99 -7.74
C THR A 114 -14.74 -38.03 -6.52
N ASP A 115 -15.07 -39.25 -6.03
CA ASP A 115 -15.84 -39.42 -4.81
C ASP A 115 -15.15 -38.83 -3.57
N PHE A 116 -13.82 -38.84 -3.51
CA PHE A 116 -13.08 -38.19 -2.44
C PHE A 116 -13.08 -36.65 -2.56
N LEU A 117 -13.11 -36.12 -3.77
CA LEU A 117 -13.34 -34.68 -4.00
C LEU A 117 -14.72 -34.27 -3.46
N VAL A 118 -15.76 -35.04 -3.77
CA VAL A 118 -17.12 -34.79 -3.26
C VAL A 118 -17.17 -34.84 -1.74
N GLN A 119 -16.44 -35.78 -1.10
CA GLN A 119 -16.35 -35.84 0.36
C GLN A 119 -15.65 -34.62 0.95
N GLN A 120 -14.58 -34.08 0.31
CA GLN A 120 -13.94 -32.84 0.76
C GLN A 120 -14.91 -31.65 0.66
N LEU A 121 -15.64 -31.52 -0.44
CA LEU A 121 -16.63 -30.46 -0.64
C LEU A 121 -17.73 -30.52 0.42
N ALA A 122 -18.31 -31.70 0.64
CA ALA A 122 -19.34 -31.90 1.65
C ALA A 122 -18.83 -31.58 3.06
N ALA A 123 -17.65 -32.06 3.43
CA ALA A 123 -17.07 -31.81 4.75
C ALA A 123 -16.89 -30.31 5.07
N VAL A 124 -16.65 -29.48 4.06
CA VAL A 124 -16.59 -28.02 4.23
C VAL A 124 -17.97 -27.41 4.27
N SER A 125 -18.83 -27.74 3.31
CA SER A 125 -20.14 -27.09 3.15
C SER A 125 -21.18 -27.48 4.21
N ASP A 126 -21.01 -28.64 4.84
CA ASP A 126 -21.88 -29.10 5.94
C ASP A 126 -21.70 -28.27 7.23
N ASP A 127 -20.52 -27.64 7.38
CA ASP A 127 -20.13 -26.92 8.62
C ASP A 127 -19.95 -25.40 8.38
N VAL A 128 -19.39 -25.01 7.24
CA VAL A 128 -18.99 -23.63 6.99
C VAL A 128 -19.86 -22.99 5.90
N ARG A 129 -20.47 -21.85 6.23
CA ARG A 129 -21.09 -21.00 5.21
C ARG A 129 -20.00 -20.44 4.29
N ILE A 130 -20.17 -20.62 2.98
CA ILE A 130 -19.25 -20.16 1.95
C ILE A 130 -19.78 -18.84 1.37
N ASP A 131 -18.97 -17.77 1.48
CA ASP A 131 -19.33 -16.43 0.97
C ASP A 131 -18.84 -16.23 -0.47
N ALA A 132 -17.72 -16.89 -0.84
CA ALA A 132 -17.23 -16.90 -2.22
C ALA A 132 -16.53 -18.23 -2.54
N VAL A 133 -16.59 -18.63 -3.81
CA VAL A 133 -15.82 -19.76 -4.35
C VAL A 133 -14.88 -19.24 -5.44
N LYS A 134 -13.64 -19.70 -5.40
CA LYS A 134 -12.71 -19.60 -6.53
C LYS A 134 -12.38 -20.98 -7.04
N THR A 135 -12.47 -21.20 -8.34
CA THR A 135 -11.96 -22.43 -8.95
C THR A 135 -10.72 -22.16 -9.78
N GLY A 136 -9.76 -23.07 -9.72
CA GLY A 136 -8.56 -23.07 -10.54
C GLY A 136 -8.46 -24.31 -11.41
N MET A 137 -7.33 -25.03 -11.36
CA MET A 137 -7.12 -26.26 -12.10
C MET A 137 -8.12 -27.37 -11.67
N LEU A 138 -9.02 -27.78 -12.57
CA LEU A 138 -9.96 -28.89 -12.36
C LEU A 138 -9.51 -30.21 -13.03
N GLY A 139 -8.68 -30.12 -14.08
CA GLY A 139 -7.99 -31.26 -14.69
C GLY A 139 -8.81 -32.09 -15.65
N THR A 140 -9.92 -32.71 -15.22
CA THR A 140 -10.73 -33.64 -16.01
C THR A 140 -12.19 -33.21 -16.09
N ALA A 141 -12.91 -33.70 -17.11
CA ALA A 141 -14.35 -33.44 -17.25
C ALA A 141 -15.17 -33.95 -16.05
N GLU A 142 -14.81 -35.11 -15.48
CA GLU A 142 -15.48 -35.70 -14.32
C GLU A 142 -15.38 -34.79 -13.08
N ILE A 143 -14.20 -34.19 -12.84
CA ILE A 143 -14.03 -33.22 -11.75
C ILE A 143 -14.78 -31.92 -12.02
N VAL A 144 -14.77 -31.43 -13.27
CA VAL A 144 -15.57 -30.28 -13.70
C VAL A 144 -17.06 -30.50 -13.40
N ASP A 145 -17.60 -31.68 -13.75
CA ASP A 145 -19.00 -32.03 -13.52
C ASP A 145 -19.33 -32.14 -12.02
N ALA A 146 -18.44 -32.72 -11.21
CA ALA A 146 -18.63 -32.82 -9.76
C ALA A 146 -18.65 -31.43 -9.10
N VAL A 147 -17.75 -30.54 -9.48
CA VAL A 147 -17.72 -29.15 -8.97
C VAL A 147 -18.91 -28.36 -9.49
N ALA A 148 -19.35 -28.56 -10.74
CA ALA A 148 -20.57 -27.97 -11.27
C ALA A 148 -21.80 -28.33 -10.46
N THR A 149 -21.96 -29.63 -10.13
CA THR A 149 -23.04 -30.12 -9.27
C THR A 149 -23.02 -29.45 -7.90
N PHE A 150 -21.83 -29.34 -7.28
CA PHE A 150 -21.68 -28.66 -6.00
C PHE A 150 -22.10 -27.18 -6.07
N LEU A 151 -21.72 -26.44 -7.11
CA LEU A 151 -22.11 -25.03 -7.29
C LEU A 151 -23.62 -24.88 -7.52
N ASP A 152 -24.24 -25.79 -8.29
CA ASP A 152 -25.67 -25.79 -8.57
C ASP A 152 -26.51 -26.06 -7.30
N GLU A 153 -26.03 -26.92 -6.39
CA GLU A 153 -26.68 -27.27 -5.13
C GLU A 153 -26.51 -26.17 -4.06
N HIS A 154 -25.28 -25.62 -3.86
CA HIS A 154 -24.97 -24.72 -2.76
C HIS A 154 -25.13 -23.22 -3.09
N ARG A 155 -25.06 -22.84 -4.37
CA ARG A 155 -25.29 -21.49 -4.90
C ARG A 155 -24.56 -20.39 -4.11
N PRO A 156 -23.23 -20.46 -3.97
CA PRO A 156 -22.48 -19.43 -3.26
C PRO A 156 -22.70 -18.07 -3.92
N PRO A 157 -22.75 -16.96 -3.12
CA PRO A 157 -23.06 -15.62 -3.64
C PRO A 157 -22.10 -15.13 -4.72
N VAL A 158 -20.83 -15.51 -4.62
CA VAL A 158 -19.76 -15.14 -5.55
C VAL A 158 -19.05 -16.40 -6.04
N VAL A 159 -18.91 -16.53 -7.35
CA VAL A 159 -18.15 -17.62 -8.00
C VAL A 159 -17.17 -17.01 -9.00
N VAL A 160 -15.87 -17.11 -8.72
CA VAL A 160 -14.80 -16.69 -9.63
C VAL A 160 -14.16 -17.93 -10.25
N VAL A 161 -14.24 -18.05 -11.56
CA VAL A 161 -13.64 -19.16 -12.30
C VAL A 161 -12.38 -18.68 -13.03
N ASP A 162 -11.23 -19.20 -12.60
CA ASP A 162 -9.99 -19.11 -13.37
C ASP A 162 -9.90 -20.36 -14.25
N PRO A 163 -10.15 -20.26 -15.57
CA PRO A 163 -10.30 -21.44 -16.44
C PRO A 163 -8.94 -22.00 -16.85
N VAL A 164 -8.15 -22.42 -15.87
CA VAL A 164 -6.77 -22.86 -16.04
C VAL A 164 -6.69 -24.04 -16.99
N MET A 165 -6.03 -23.84 -18.15
CA MET A 165 -5.81 -24.88 -19.17
C MET A 165 -4.35 -25.26 -19.31
N VAL A 166 -3.43 -24.32 -19.08
CA VAL A 166 -1.98 -24.49 -19.25
C VAL A 166 -1.26 -23.81 -18.09
N ALA A 167 -0.22 -24.45 -17.56
CA ALA A 167 0.67 -23.85 -16.55
C ALA A 167 1.53 -22.73 -17.13
N THR A 168 2.09 -21.87 -16.27
CA THR A 168 3.06 -20.84 -16.68
C THR A 168 4.30 -21.44 -17.39
N SER A 169 4.67 -22.66 -17.03
CA SER A 169 5.75 -23.43 -17.69
C SER A 169 5.41 -23.94 -19.10
N GLY A 170 4.14 -23.81 -19.53
CA GLY A 170 3.64 -24.36 -20.81
C GLY A 170 3.06 -25.76 -20.72
N ASP A 171 3.10 -26.40 -19.56
CA ASP A 171 2.54 -27.74 -19.35
C ASP A 171 1.03 -27.71 -19.37
N ARG A 172 0.39 -28.66 -20.09
CA ARG A 172 -1.06 -28.77 -20.16
C ARG A 172 -1.63 -29.30 -18.85
N LEU A 173 -2.61 -28.57 -18.28
CA LEU A 173 -3.25 -28.88 -17.01
C LEU A 173 -4.71 -29.32 -17.14
N LEU A 174 -5.35 -29.05 -18.28
CA LEU A 174 -6.70 -29.50 -18.61
C LEU A 174 -6.64 -30.57 -19.70
N ALA A 175 -7.34 -31.68 -19.49
CA ALA A 175 -7.45 -32.72 -20.49
C ALA A 175 -8.15 -32.19 -21.77
N PRO A 176 -7.73 -32.63 -22.98
CA PRO A 176 -8.29 -32.10 -24.23
C PRO A 176 -9.81 -32.26 -24.39
N ASP A 177 -10.36 -33.32 -23.84
CA ASP A 177 -11.79 -33.65 -23.85
C ASP A 177 -12.58 -32.85 -22.80
N ALA A 178 -11.92 -32.23 -21.83
CA ALA A 178 -12.55 -31.43 -20.80
C ALA A 178 -12.77 -29.94 -21.20
N GLU A 179 -12.25 -29.47 -22.34
CA GLU A 179 -12.43 -28.08 -22.79
C GLU A 179 -13.90 -27.69 -22.98
N ALA A 180 -14.71 -28.58 -23.52
CA ALA A 180 -16.15 -28.36 -23.70
C ALA A 180 -16.89 -28.31 -22.36
N ALA A 181 -16.53 -29.17 -21.41
CA ALA A 181 -17.06 -29.18 -20.06
C ALA A 181 -16.67 -27.90 -19.32
N MET A 182 -15.40 -27.44 -19.42
CA MET A 182 -14.94 -26.20 -18.83
C MET A 182 -15.69 -24.98 -19.38
N ARG A 183 -15.94 -24.93 -20.70
CA ARG A 183 -16.69 -23.83 -21.31
C ARG A 183 -18.14 -23.78 -20.77
N GLU A 184 -18.79 -24.91 -20.58
CA GLU A 184 -20.12 -24.96 -19.97
C GLU A 184 -20.10 -24.64 -18.47
N PHE A 185 -19.05 -25.09 -17.76
CA PHE A 185 -18.81 -24.79 -16.36
C PHE A 185 -18.70 -23.29 -16.10
N CYS A 186 -17.96 -22.56 -16.95
CA CYS A 186 -17.77 -21.11 -16.84
C CYS A 186 -19.09 -20.32 -16.85
N ARG A 187 -20.20 -20.88 -17.33
CA ARG A 187 -21.55 -20.24 -17.30
C ARG A 187 -22.13 -20.11 -15.89
N ARG A 188 -21.58 -20.84 -14.91
CA ARG A 188 -21.98 -20.79 -13.49
C ARG A 188 -21.28 -19.70 -12.71
N ALA A 189 -20.28 -19.03 -13.31
CA ALA A 189 -19.49 -18.02 -12.65
C ALA A 189 -20.25 -16.68 -12.51
N THR A 190 -19.93 -15.93 -11.47
CA THR A 190 -20.20 -14.49 -11.41
C THR A 190 -19.26 -13.76 -12.38
N VAL A 191 -18.01 -14.20 -12.41
CA VAL A 191 -16.96 -13.66 -13.28
C VAL A 191 -15.93 -14.74 -13.61
N ILE A 192 -15.42 -14.73 -14.83
CA ILE A 192 -14.28 -15.55 -15.26
C ILE A 192 -13.03 -14.68 -15.41
N THR A 193 -11.84 -15.28 -15.18
CA THR A 193 -10.55 -14.59 -15.24
C THR A 193 -9.58 -15.24 -16.24
N PRO A 194 -9.97 -15.44 -17.52
CA PRO A 194 -9.11 -16.08 -18.48
C PRO A 194 -7.91 -15.21 -18.87
N ASN A 195 -6.78 -15.83 -19.17
CA ASN A 195 -5.73 -15.18 -19.95
C ASN A 195 -6.12 -15.11 -21.44
N ILE A 196 -5.30 -14.45 -22.28
CA ILE A 196 -5.61 -14.25 -23.72
C ILE A 196 -5.82 -15.57 -24.46
N PRO A 197 -4.94 -16.60 -24.35
CA PRO A 197 -5.16 -17.91 -24.97
C PRO A 197 -6.42 -18.62 -24.46
N GLU A 198 -6.68 -18.59 -23.17
CA GLU A 198 -7.86 -19.23 -22.56
C GLU A 198 -9.16 -18.56 -23.03
N LEU A 199 -9.18 -17.22 -23.11
CA LEU A 199 -10.33 -16.49 -23.63
C LEU A 199 -10.64 -16.87 -25.08
N ALA A 200 -9.61 -17.03 -25.90
CA ALA A 200 -9.75 -17.47 -27.29
C ALA A 200 -10.38 -18.88 -27.40
N VAL A 201 -9.91 -19.82 -26.55
CA VAL A 201 -10.51 -21.18 -26.48
C VAL A 201 -11.99 -21.10 -26.07
N LEU A 202 -12.32 -20.35 -25.02
CA LEU A 202 -13.70 -20.16 -24.55
C LEU A 202 -14.59 -19.54 -25.63
N CYS A 203 -14.08 -18.57 -26.37
CA CYS A 203 -14.80 -17.88 -27.46
C CYS A 203 -14.76 -18.63 -28.80
N ARG A 204 -14.01 -19.75 -28.91
CA ARG A 204 -13.79 -20.48 -30.17
C ARG A 204 -13.26 -19.55 -31.28
N SER A 205 -12.24 -18.76 -30.97
CA SER A 205 -11.63 -17.77 -31.83
C SER A 205 -10.10 -17.82 -31.76
N GLU A 206 -9.42 -17.09 -32.65
CA GLU A 206 -7.98 -16.91 -32.55
C GLU A 206 -7.63 -16.04 -31.33
N PRO A 207 -6.47 -16.24 -30.72
CA PRO A 207 -6.00 -15.40 -29.63
C PRO A 207 -5.91 -13.92 -30.02
N ALA A 208 -6.40 -13.04 -29.17
CA ALA A 208 -6.30 -11.59 -29.37
C ALA A 208 -4.83 -11.14 -29.40
N THR A 209 -4.52 -10.19 -30.26
CA THR A 209 -3.16 -9.59 -30.37
C THR A 209 -3.13 -8.16 -29.86
N THR A 210 -4.31 -7.57 -29.58
CA THR A 210 -4.46 -6.24 -28.98
C THR A 210 -5.47 -6.26 -27.84
N PRO A 211 -5.42 -5.29 -26.90
CA PRO A 211 -6.39 -5.16 -25.83
C PRO A 211 -7.84 -5.03 -26.35
N GLU A 212 -8.05 -4.27 -27.42
CA GLU A 212 -9.38 -4.06 -28.02
C GLU A 212 -9.99 -5.36 -28.53
N GLN A 213 -9.18 -6.21 -29.18
CA GLN A 213 -9.63 -7.54 -29.64
C GLN A 213 -10.00 -8.43 -28.46
N ALA A 214 -9.22 -8.40 -27.36
CA ALA A 214 -9.50 -9.17 -26.16
C ALA A 214 -10.81 -8.68 -25.48
N VAL A 215 -11.03 -7.38 -25.39
CA VAL A 215 -12.27 -6.79 -24.87
C VAL A 215 -13.46 -7.19 -25.74
N GLU A 216 -13.32 -7.20 -27.07
CA GLU A 216 -14.40 -7.63 -27.97
C GLU A 216 -14.74 -9.13 -27.80
N GLN A 217 -13.74 -9.99 -27.60
CA GLN A 217 -13.96 -11.40 -27.23
C GLN A 217 -14.70 -11.51 -25.90
N ALA A 218 -14.29 -10.75 -24.88
CA ALA A 218 -14.93 -10.72 -23.58
C ALA A 218 -16.39 -10.23 -23.64
N ARG A 219 -16.67 -9.19 -24.43
CA ARG A 219 -18.04 -8.69 -24.65
C ARG A 219 -18.94 -9.74 -25.29
N ARG A 220 -18.43 -10.45 -26.31
CA ARG A 220 -19.19 -11.56 -26.93
C ARG A 220 -19.50 -12.66 -25.94
N TRP A 221 -18.53 -13.06 -25.13
CA TRP A 221 -18.72 -14.04 -24.06
C TRP A 221 -19.77 -13.57 -23.07
N ALA A 222 -19.63 -12.35 -22.56
CA ALA A 222 -20.55 -11.78 -21.56
C ALA A 222 -21.98 -11.69 -22.10
N ALA A 223 -22.16 -11.26 -23.33
CA ALA A 223 -23.47 -11.20 -23.99
C ALA A 223 -24.08 -12.59 -24.25
N GLU A 224 -23.25 -13.60 -24.59
CA GLU A 224 -23.72 -14.98 -24.84
C GLU A 224 -24.11 -15.70 -23.54
N THR A 225 -23.37 -15.45 -22.45
CA THR A 225 -23.45 -16.30 -21.26
C THR A 225 -24.10 -15.63 -20.05
N GLY A 226 -24.16 -14.30 -20.03
CA GLY A 226 -24.55 -13.54 -18.84
C GLY A 226 -23.49 -13.55 -17.74
N VAL A 227 -22.20 -13.84 -18.06
CA VAL A 227 -21.09 -13.93 -17.12
C VAL A 227 -20.05 -12.85 -17.43
N ALA A 228 -19.66 -12.06 -16.42
CA ALA A 228 -18.62 -11.04 -16.56
C ALA A 228 -17.23 -11.66 -16.84
N VAL A 229 -16.35 -10.88 -17.43
CA VAL A 229 -14.99 -11.33 -17.79
C VAL A 229 -13.95 -10.31 -17.30
N VAL A 230 -12.95 -10.78 -16.58
CA VAL A 230 -11.72 -10.01 -16.36
C VAL A 230 -10.70 -10.37 -17.45
N VAL A 231 -10.43 -9.42 -18.33
CA VAL A 231 -9.41 -9.54 -19.37
C VAL A 231 -8.05 -9.19 -18.77
N LYS A 232 -7.11 -10.13 -18.79
CA LYS A 232 -5.72 -9.98 -18.31
C LYS A 232 -4.79 -9.72 -19.51
N THR A 233 -4.26 -8.50 -19.65
CA THR A 233 -3.43 -8.14 -20.83
C THR A 233 -1.95 -8.51 -20.70
N GLY A 234 -1.52 -9.13 -19.60
CA GLY A 234 -0.12 -9.47 -19.34
C GLY A 234 0.58 -10.30 -20.42
N HIS A 235 -0.17 -11.04 -21.25
CA HIS A 235 0.38 -11.80 -22.39
C HIS A 235 0.59 -10.96 -23.67
N LEU A 236 0.08 -9.74 -23.70
CA LEU A 236 0.28 -8.82 -24.84
C LEU A 236 1.63 -8.12 -24.71
N ASN A 237 2.27 -7.82 -25.84
CA ASN A 237 3.55 -7.10 -25.85
C ASN A 237 3.27 -5.59 -25.71
N SER A 238 3.10 -5.12 -24.48
CA SER A 238 2.83 -3.73 -24.12
C SER A 238 3.55 -3.36 -22.84
N GLN A 239 3.93 -2.10 -22.67
CA GLN A 239 4.47 -1.56 -21.42
C GLN A 239 3.40 -1.49 -20.31
N ARG A 240 2.12 -1.47 -20.68
CA ARG A 240 0.98 -1.53 -19.75
C ARG A 240 0.39 -2.94 -19.74
N VAL A 241 -0.03 -3.37 -18.57
CA VAL A 241 -0.64 -4.70 -18.32
C VAL A 241 -1.99 -4.54 -17.61
N ASP A 242 -2.81 -3.66 -18.14
CA ASP A 242 -4.11 -3.32 -17.56
C ASP A 242 -5.00 -4.55 -17.39
N ASN A 243 -5.71 -4.63 -16.27
CA ASN A 243 -6.79 -5.57 -16.09
C ASN A 243 -8.13 -4.87 -16.36
N MET A 244 -9.01 -5.53 -17.10
CA MET A 244 -10.27 -4.91 -17.53
C MET A 244 -11.44 -5.82 -17.19
N TRP A 245 -12.37 -5.33 -16.38
CA TRP A 245 -13.63 -6.01 -16.09
C TRP A 245 -14.67 -5.61 -17.13
N VAL A 246 -15.14 -6.57 -17.91
CA VAL A 246 -16.23 -6.39 -18.88
C VAL A 246 -17.50 -6.92 -18.25
N THR A 247 -18.50 -6.04 -18.07
CA THR A 247 -19.80 -6.41 -17.49
C THR A 247 -20.69 -7.14 -18.49
N THR A 248 -21.78 -7.72 -18.01
CA THR A 248 -22.79 -8.40 -18.84
C THR A 248 -23.50 -7.44 -19.78
N GLU A 249 -23.59 -6.16 -19.43
CA GLU A 249 -24.15 -5.07 -20.26
C GLU A 249 -23.13 -4.47 -21.24
N GLY A 250 -21.87 -4.96 -21.22
CA GLY A 250 -20.79 -4.50 -22.08
C GLY A 250 -20.06 -3.24 -21.58
N ALA A 251 -20.43 -2.70 -20.40
CA ALA A 251 -19.65 -1.66 -19.73
C ALA A 251 -18.30 -2.22 -19.24
N MET A 252 -17.32 -1.32 -18.98
CA MET A 252 -15.96 -1.73 -18.64
C MET A 252 -15.42 -0.90 -17.48
N HIS A 253 -14.78 -1.59 -16.51
CA HIS A 253 -13.90 -0.98 -15.53
C HIS A 253 -12.45 -1.33 -15.89
N VAL A 254 -11.56 -0.37 -15.85
CA VAL A 254 -10.13 -0.54 -16.17
C VAL A 254 -9.31 -0.29 -14.91
N ALA A 255 -8.50 -1.24 -14.53
CA ALA A 255 -7.46 -1.08 -13.51
C ALA A 255 -6.11 -1.07 -14.23
N PRO A 256 -5.46 0.10 -14.31
CA PRO A 256 -4.20 0.24 -15.02
C PRO A 256 -3.04 -0.35 -14.19
N ALA A 257 -2.03 -0.93 -14.86
CA ALA A 257 -0.77 -1.31 -14.24
C ALA A 257 0.39 -1.19 -15.23
N ALA A 258 1.57 -0.81 -14.74
CA ALA A 258 2.79 -0.86 -15.50
C ALA A 258 3.32 -2.30 -15.58
N ARG A 259 4.10 -2.60 -16.63
CA ARG A 259 4.79 -3.90 -16.72
C ARG A 259 6.00 -3.91 -15.81
N VAL A 260 6.09 -4.91 -14.93
CA VAL A 260 7.28 -5.18 -14.13
C VAL A 260 8.19 -6.14 -14.89
N GLU A 261 9.42 -5.73 -15.14
CA GLU A 261 10.44 -6.57 -15.79
C GLU A 261 11.02 -7.57 -14.78
N THR A 262 10.43 -8.75 -14.72
CA THR A 262 10.80 -9.80 -13.76
C THR A 262 10.51 -11.19 -14.30
N THR A 263 11.21 -12.20 -13.76
CA THR A 263 10.89 -13.63 -13.95
C THR A 263 9.97 -14.17 -12.84
N ASN A 264 9.63 -13.37 -11.82
CA ASN A 264 8.81 -13.78 -10.68
C ASN A 264 7.32 -13.60 -11.00
N THR A 265 6.80 -14.42 -11.90
CA THR A 265 5.41 -14.35 -12.39
C THR A 265 4.60 -15.61 -12.10
N HIS A 266 5.20 -16.59 -11.40
CA HIS A 266 4.51 -17.84 -11.08
C HIS A 266 3.35 -17.60 -10.12
N GLY A 267 2.17 -18.04 -10.52
CA GLY A 267 0.93 -17.94 -9.74
C GLY A 267 0.18 -16.61 -9.85
N THR A 268 0.57 -15.68 -10.72
CA THR A 268 -0.14 -14.39 -10.91
C THR A 268 -1.63 -14.59 -11.21
N GLY A 269 -2.01 -15.56 -12.07
CA GLY A 269 -3.41 -15.87 -12.37
C GLY A 269 -4.20 -16.37 -11.16
N CYS A 270 -3.64 -17.35 -10.44
CA CYS A 270 -4.23 -17.88 -9.21
C CYS A 270 -4.39 -16.78 -8.15
N SER A 271 -3.36 -15.93 -8.00
CA SER A 271 -3.37 -14.85 -7.02
C SER A 271 -4.44 -13.80 -7.33
N LEU A 272 -4.53 -13.36 -8.60
CA LEU A 272 -5.56 -12.41 -9.04
C LEU A 272 -6.98 -12.95 -8.76
N SER A 273 -7.27 -14.16 -9.22
CA SER A 273 -8.63 -14.73 -9.13
C SER A 273 -9.06 -14.99 -7.69
N SER A 274 -8.14 -15.40 -6.82
CA SER A 274 -8.44 -15.67 -5.41
C SER A 274 -8.60 -14.38 -4.59
N ALA A 275 -7.76 -13.39 -4.81
CA ALA A 275 -7.93 -12.08 -4.19
C ALA A 275 -9.23 -11.41 -4.66
N LEU A 276 -9.57 -11.53 -5.97
CA LEU A 276 -10.80 -11.01 -6.53
C LEU A 276 -12.05 -11.67 -5.90
N ALA A 277 -12.05 -13.01 -5.75
CA ALA A 277 -13.13 -13.71 -5.06
C ALA A 277 -13.31 -13.22 -3.62
N THR A 278 -12.21 -12.92 -2.95
CA THR A 278 -12.21 -12.40 -1.58
C THR A 278 -12.81 -11.01 -1.50
N ARG A 279 -12.37 -10.08 -2.34
CA ARG A 279 -12.84 -8.69 -2.33
C ARG A 279 -14.33 -8.62 -2.70
N LEU A 280 -14.76 -9.36 -3.71
CA LEU A 280 -16.19 -9.48 -4.05
C LEU A 280 -17.01 -10.12 -2.93
N GLY A 281 -16.47 -11.16 -2.27
CA GLY A 281 -17.08 -11.80 -1.10
C GLY A 281 -17.19 -10.91 0.13
N ALA A 282 -16.30 -9.90 0.24
CA ALA A 282 -16.37 -8.84 1.25
C ALA A 282 -17.42 -7.77 0.94
N GLY A 283 -17.96 -7.74 -0.29
CA GLY A 283 -18.98 -6.79 -0.73
C GLY A 283 -18.46 -5.62 -1.57
N ASP A 284 -17.20 -5.64 -1.98
CA ASP A 284 -16.67 -4.61 -2.88
C ASP A 284 -17.41 -4.59 -4.20
N THR A 285 -17.51 -3.42 -4.83
CA THR A 285 -17.98 -3.32 -6.20
C THR A 285 -16.98 -3.97 -7.17
N PRO A 286 -17.42 -4.42 -8.37
CA PRO A 286 -16.50 -4.96 -9.37
C PRO A 286 -15.31 -4.05 -9.71
N GLY A 287 -15.53 -2.74 -9.76
CA GLY A 287 -14.49 -1.76 -10.04
C GLY A 287 -13.46 -1.65 -8.90
N ASP A 288 -13.94 -1.52 -7.67
CA ASP A 288 -13.08 -1.40 -6.48
C ASP A 288 -12.30 -2.71 -6.24
N ALA A 289 -12.96 -3.87 -6.36
CA ALA A 289 -12.31 -5.17 -6.25
C ALA A 289 -11.20 -5.35 -7.29
N LEU A 290 -11.46 -4.97 -8.56
CA LEU A 290 -10.46 -5.07 -9.62
C LEU A 290 -9.28 -4.12 -9.38
N ALA A 291 -9.54 -2.88 -9.00
CA ALA A 291 -8.50 -1.90 -8.69
C ALA A 291 -7.59 -2.40 -7.56
N TRP A 292 -8.18 -2.76 -6.41
CA TRP A 292 -7.44 -3.27 -5.26
C TRP A 292 -6.57 -4.49 -5.61
N VAL A 293 -7.14 -5.44 -6.34
CA VAL A 293 -6.42 -6.68 -6.70
C VAL A 293 -5.29 -6.40 -7.68
N THR A 294 -5.49 -5.47 -8.62
CA THR A 294 -4.47 -5.10 -9.59
C THR A 294 -3.29 -4.43 -8.91
N ASP A 295 -3.52 -3.47 -8.03
CA ASP A 295 -2.48 -2.77 -7.28
C ASP A 295 -1.71 -3.74 -6.35
N TRP A 296 -2.43 -4.53 -5.54
CA TRP A 296 -1.81 -5.51 -4.67
C TRP A 296 -0.97 -6.55 -5.44
N LEU A 297 -1.47 -7.05 -6.58
CA LEU A 297 -0.73 -8.03 -7.37
C LEU A 297 0.49 -7.42 -8.05
N HIS A 298 0.39 -6.17 -8.52
CA HIS A 298 1.51 -5.44 -9.08
C HIS A 298 2.67 -5.35 -8.06
N GLU A 299 2.38 -4.91 -6.84
CA GLU A 299 3.34 -4.89 -5.73
C GLU A 299 3.88 -6.31 -5.43
N ALA A 300 3.01 -7.33 -5.38
CA ALA A 300 3.42 -8.72 -5.14
C ALA A 300 4.41 -9.25 -6.21
N ILE A 301 4.29 -8.79 -7.44
CA ILE A 301 5.22 -9.11 -8.54
C ILE A 301 6.55 -8.38 -8.33
N GLN A 302 6.54 -7.09 -7.99
CA GLN A 302 7.74 -6.28 -7.73
C GLN A 302 8.58 -6.88 -6.59
N TYR A 303 7.95 -7.22 -5.47
CA TYR A 303 8.63 -7.80 -4.30
C TYR A 303 8.97 -9.29 -4.44
N GLY A 304 8.48 -9.96 -5.49
CA GLY A 304 8.70 -11.39 -5.71
C GLY A 304 10.18 -11.79 -5.78
N SER A 305 11.05 -10.94 -6.30
CA SER A 305 12.49 -11.20 -6.40
C SER A 305 13.17 -11.33 -5.03
N ALA A 306 12.72 -10.59 -4.03
CA ALA A 306 13.26 -10.63 -2.68
C ALA A 306 13.06 -11.98 -1.98
N LEU A 307 12.08 -12.77 -2.41
CA LEU A 307 11.84 -14.12 -1.87
C LEU A 307 12.97 -15.11 -2.20
N ASN A 308 13.70 -14.90 -3.29
CA ASN A 308 14.78 -15.79 -3.76
C ASN A 308 14.37 -17.28 -3.81
N VAL A 309 13.20 -17.58 -4.39
CA VAL A 309 12.62 -18.93 -4.44
C VAL A 309 12.84 -19.58 -5.80
N GLY A 310 13.59 -20.67 -5.80
CA GLY A 310 13.79 -21.53 -6.97
C GLY A 310 14.77 -20.97 -8.00
N LYS A 311 14.88 -21.66 -9.14
CA LYS A 311 15.80 -21.32 -10.24
C LYS A 311 15.07 -20.95 -11.53
N GLY A 312 13.77 -21.26 -11.61
CA GLY A 312 12.92 -20.97 -12.75
C GLY A 312 12.09 -19.70 -12.53
N HIS A 313 10.83 -19.74 -12.96
CA HIS A 313 9.90 -18.64 -12.69
C HIS A 313 9.58 -18.59 -11.20
N GLY A 314 10.08 -17.57 -10.51
CA GLY A 314 9.83 -17.37 -9.09
C GLY A 314 8.37 -16.98 -8.81
N PRO A 315 7.87 -17.19 -7.57
CA PRO A 315 6.53 -16.79 -7.19
C PRO A 315 6.44 -15.29 -6.91
N VAL A 316 5.21 -14.78 -6.95
CA VAL A 316 4.89 -13.45 -6.43
C VAL A 316 4.93 -13.44 -4.89
N ASP A 317 5.16 -12.28 -4.29
CA ASP A 317 5.20 -12.13 -2.84
C ASP A 317 3.85 -11.72 -2.25
N HIS A 318 3.04 -12.69 -1.89
CA HIS A 318 1.71 -12.47 -1.31
C HIS A 318 1.72 -11.72 0.04
N SER A 319 2.86 -11.70 0.73
CA SER A 319 2.98 -11.19 2.11
C SER A 319 3.69 -9.84 2.21
N HIS A 320 4.01 -9.20 1.07
CA HIS A 320 4.80 -7.97 1.04
C HIS A 320 4.20 -6.85 1.92
N ARG A 321 2.88 -6.59 1.83
CA ARG A 321 2.21 -5.58 2.67
C ARG A 321 2.28 -5.91 4.15
N ALA A 322 2.04 -7.19 4.53
CA ALA A 322 2.11 -7.62 5.93
C ALA A 322 3.52 -7.48 6.51
N ARG A 323 4.58 -7.76 5.72
CA ARG A 323 5.96 -7.55 6.17
C ARG A 323 6.29 -6.07 6.34
N ARG A 324 5.93 -5.22 5.39
CA ARG A 324 6.11 -3.76 5.52
C ARG A 324 5.40 -3.22 6.77
N LEU A 325 4.14 -3.58 6.97
CA LEU A 325 3.40 -3.19 8.18
C LEU A 325 4.05 -3.69 9.47
N ALA A 326 4.62 -4.90 9.48
CA ALA A 326 5.32 -5.43 10.64
C ALA A 326 6.63 -4.68 10.92
N GLU A 327 7.33 -4.24 9.87
CA GLU A 327 8.52 -3.40 10.00
C GLU A 327 8.16 -2.01 10.54
N ASP A 328 7.10 -1.39 10.04
CA ASP A 328 6.63 -0.07 10.46
C ASP A 328 6.07 -0.07 11.89
N ALA A 329 5.43 -1.16 12.30
CA ALA A 329 4.93 -1.35 13.66
C ALA A 329 6.02 -1.82 14.66
N SER A 330 7.29 -1.85 14.25
CA SER A 330 8.39 -2.27 15.10
C SER A 330 8.49 -1.40 16.35
N ALA A 331 8.68 -2.04 17.53
CA ALA A 331 8.99 -1.37 18.77
C ALA A 331 10.49 -1.01 18.90
N VAL A 332 11.29 -1.36 17.89
CA VAL A 332 12.72 -0.99 17.83
C VAL A 332 12.85 0.44 17.32
N ALA A 333 13.69 1.23 17.99
CA ALA A 333 13.97 2.59 17.54
C ALA A 333 14.56 2.59 16.11
N TRP A 334 14.10 3.48 15.25
CA TRP A 334 14.59 3.59 13.87
C TRP A 334 16.11 3.89 13.83
N PHE A 335 16.57 4.70 14.78
CA PHE A 335 17.98 5.07 14.90
C PHE A 335 18.45 4.91 16.33
N ALA A 336 19.69 4.43 16.49
CA ALA A 336 20.35 4.47 17.76
C ALA A 336 20.66 5.94 18.17
N PRO A 337 20.78 6.25 19.46
CA PRO A 337 21.27 7.55 19.90
C PRO A 337 22.62 7.86 19.24
N ILE A 338 22.79 9.09 18.77
CA ILE A 338 24.04 9.56 18.17
C ILE A 338 24.92 10.17 19.26
N ASP A 339 26.17 9.73 19.34
CA ASP A 339 27.17 10.32 20.23
C ASP A 339 27.44 11.79 19.87
N PRO A 340 27.92 12.64 20.81
CA PRO A 340 28.21 14.03 20.53
C PRO A 340 29.10 14.22 19.29
N LEU A 341 28.65 15.02 18.32
CA LEU A 341 29.31 15.22 17.03
C LEU A 341 30.29 16.38 17.08
N GLU A 342 31.55 16.09 17.31
CA GLU A 342 32.64 17.09 17.26
C GLU A 342 32.94 17.51 15.82
N SER A 343 32.76 16.61 14.86
CA SER A 343 32.98 16.88 13.43
C SER A 343 31.93 16.12 12.57
N PRO A 344 31.72 16.53 11.30
CA PRO A 344 30.82 15.84 10.37
C PRO A 344 31.16 14.36 10.16
N GLN A 345 32.45 14.00 10.22
CA GLN A 345 32.91 12.61 10.05
C GLN A 345 32.47 11.66 11.19
N GLY A 346 32.03 12.20 12.32
CA GLY A 346 31.47 11.42 13.42
C GLY A 346 30.08 10.89 13.14
N LEU A 347 29.38 11.42 12.14
CA LEU A 347 28.08 10.90 11.73
C LEU A 347 28.30 9.62 10.88
N VAL A 348 27.95 8.47 11.47
CA VAL A 348 28.13 7.17 10.83
C VAL A 348 27.18 7.05 9.64
N VAL A 349 27.71 6.68 8.51
CA VAL A 349 27.02 6.56 7.22
C VAL A 349 26.39 5.16 7.09
N SER A 350 25.27 5.07 6.40
CA SER A 350 24.73 3.82 5.85
C SER A 350 25.83 3.03 5.12
N ALA A 351 25.70 1.71 5.08
CA ALA A 351 26.66 0.83 4.39
C ALA A 351 26.72 1.08 2.87
N GLU A 352 25.72 1.74 2.31
CA GLU A 352 25.63 2.06 0.89
C GLU A 352 25.72 3.58 0.68
N PRO A 353 26.43 4.05 -0.39
CA PRO A 353 26.57 5.49 -0.66
C PRO A 353 25.21 6.11 -0.97
N ALA A 354 25.02 7.37 -0.53
CA ALA A 354 23.82 8.13 -0.88
C ALA A 354 23.72 8.36 -2.41
N PRO A 355 22.51 8.53 -2.97
CA PRO A 355 22.37 8.98 -4.35
C PRO A 355 22.98 10.37 -4.52
N ASP A 356 23.40 10.71 -5.74
CA ASP A 356 23.89 12.04 -6.05
C ASP A 356 22.78 13.07 -5.79
N ALA A 357 23.01 13.99 -4.86
CA ALA A 357 22.05 15.02 -4.52
C ALA A 357 21.86 15.99 -5.68
N VAL A 358 20.64 16.12 -6.20
CA VAL A 358 20.32 17.10 -7.25
C VAL A 358 20.48 18.53 -6.71
N VAL A 359 19.99 18.76 -5.49
CA VAL A 359 20.24 19.99 -4.75
C VAL A 359 21.46 19.77 -3.86
N ALA A 360 22.57 20.40 -4.21
CA ALA A 360 23.85 20.14 -3.56
C ALA A 360 23.86 20.54 -2.07
N PRO A 361 24.54 19.76 -1.20
CA PRO A 361 24.83 20.18 0.15
C PRO A 361 25.58 21.54 0.19
N ALA A 362 25.30 22.37 1.20
CA ALA A 362 25.91 23.70 1.35
C ALA A 362 27.27 23.67 2.06
N GLY A 363 27.60 22.53 2.69
CA GLY A 363 28.88 22.40 3.40
C GLY A 363 29.07 21.02 4.04
N PRO A 364 30.11 20.88 4.91
CA PRO A 364 30.48 19.56 5.45
C PRO A 364 29.39 18.89 6.30
N TRP A 365 28.58 19.65 7.06
CA TRP A 365 27.52 19.09 7.90
C TRP A 365 26.35 18.58 7.07
N THR A 366 25.89 19.40 6.13
CA THR A 366 24.80 18.98 5.23
C THR A 366 25.24 17.84 4.30
N THR A 367 26.52 17.80 3.89
CA THR A 367 27.09 16.63 3.20
C THR A 367 26.97 15.36 4.06
N ALA A 368 27.36 15.45 5.34
CA ALA A 368 27.27 14.30 6.25
C ALA A 368 25.81 13.87 6.50
N LEU A 369 24.89 14.81 6.64
CA LEU A 369 23.46 14.52 6.78
C LEU A 369 22.90 13.79 5.55
N TRP A 370 23.20 14.27 4.34
CA TRP A 370 22.77 13.62 3.10
C TRP A 370 23.32 12.20 2.98
N GLN A 371 24.60 12.01 3.26
CA GLN A 371 25.23 10.70 3.24
C GLN A 371 24.61 9.74 4.27
N ALA A 372 24.28 10.24 5.45
CA ALA A 372 23.67 9.43 6.51
C ALA A 372 22.22 9.03 6.22
N SER A 373 21.48 9.80 5.40
CA SER A 373 20.11 9.49 4.97
C SER A 373 20.02 8.77 3.61
N GLY A 374 21.15 8.37 3.04
CA GLY A 374 21.23 7.89 1.66
C GLY A 374 20.40 6.65 1.34
N ASP A 375 20.25 5.72 2.27
CA ASP A 375 19.39 4.56 2.14
C ASP A 375 17.90 4.96 2.11
N ILE A 376 17.50 5.93 2.93
CA ILE A 376 16.12 6.43 2.96
C ILE A 376 15.82 7.18 1.65
N ALA A 377 16.73 8.05 1.21
CA ALA A 377 16.57 8.79 -0.04
C ALA A 377 16.36 7.84 -1.24
N ARG A 378 17.16 6.75 -1.34
CA ARG A 378 16.96 5.73 -2.38
C ARG A 378 15.62 5.02 -2.24
N ARG A 379 15.25 4.62 -1.03
CA ARG A 379 13.96 3.95 -0.80
C ARG A 379 12.77 4.82 -1.18
N ILE A 380 12.88 6.14 -1.04
CA ILE A 380 11.86 7.08 -1.51
C ILE A 380 11.89 7.16 -3.04
N GLU A 381 13.08 7.29 -3.67
CA GLU A 381 13.23 7.29 -5.13
C GLU A 381 12.66 6.03 -5.78
N ASP A 382 12.95 4.87 -5.19
CA ASP A 382 12.57 3.55 -5.69
C ASP A 382 11.21 3.10 -5.14
N SER A 383 10.46 3.98 -4.44
CA SER A 383 9.18 3.60 -3.85
C SER A 383 8.12 3.33 -4.91
N ASP A 384 7.26 2.36 -4.61
CA ASP A 384 6.13 2.03 -5.49
C ASP A 384 5.22 3.22 -5.73
N PHE A 385 5.01 4.06 -4.70
CA PHE A 385 4.19 5.27 -4.82
C PHE A 385 4.77 6.24 -5.85
N VAL A 386 6.06 6.56 -5.78
CA VAL A 386 6.73 7.45 -6.73
C VAL A 386 6.71 6.84 -8.13
N ALA A 387 6.96 5.55 -8.27
CA ALA A 387 6.96 4.86 -9.55
C ALA A 387 5.58 4.96 -10.25
N VAL A 388 4.49 4.57 -9.56
CA VAL A 388 3.15 4.61 -10.16
C VAL A 388 2.60 6.03 -10.33
N LEU A 389 3.05 6.98 -9.53
CA LEU A 389 2.74 8.40 -9.68
C LEU A 389 3.37 8.96 -10.96
N VAL A 390 4.67 8.70 -11.18
CA VAL A 390 5.41 9.16 -12.36
C VAL A 390 4.92 8.48 -13.64
N ASP A 391 4.54 7.21 -13.57
CA ASP A 391 3.96 6.48 -14.71
C ASP A 391 2.50 6.84 -15.00
N GLY A 392 1.84 7.61 -14.13
CA GLY A 392 0.42 7.97 -14.25
C GLY A 392 -0.54 6.81 -14.02
N THR A 393 -0.08 5.75 -13.37
CA THR A 393 -0.90 4.54 -13.07
C THR A 393 -1.41 4.49 -11.65
N LEU A 394 -1.01 5.42 -10.78
CA LEU A 394 -1.54 5.54 -9.42
C LEU A 394 -3.08 5.67 -9.48
N SER A 395 -3.78 4.94 -8.61
CA SER A 395 -5.23 5.06 -8.55
C SER A 395 -5.65 6.44 -8.04
N LYS A 396 -6.75 6.98 -8.61
CA LYS A 396 -7.26 8.29 -8.18
C LYS A 396 -7.60 8.34 -6.67
N PRO A 397 -8.23 7.31 -6.07
CA PRO A 397 -8.47 7.29 -4.62
C PRO A 397 -7.19 7.35 -3.78
N ALA A 398 -6.12 6.65 -4.18
CA ALA A 398 -4.83 6.68 -3.48
C ALA A 398 -4.19 8.07 -3.56
N PHE A 399 -4.26 8.73 -4.72
CA PHE A 399 -3.78 10.09 -4.88
C PHE A 399 -4.60 11.12 -4.09
N GLU A 400 -5.93 11.02 -4.10
CA GLU A 400 -6.82 11.87 -3.30
C GLU A 400 -6.59 11.68 -1.79
N PHE A 401 -6.34 10.44 -1.35
CA PHE A 401 -5.93 10.17 0.02
C PHE A 401 -4.60 10.84 0.35
N TYR A 402 -3.58 10.68 -0.50
CA TYR A 402 -2.28 11.32 -0.32
C TYR A 402 -2.41 12.83 -0.18
N LEU A 403 -3.11 13.50 -1.10
CA LEU A 403 -3.34 14.95 -1.05
C LEU A 403 -4.12 15.38 0.19
N GLY A 404 -5.08 14.57 0.64
CA GLY A 404 -5.81 14.84 1.87
C GLY A 404 -4.90 14.81 3.11
N GLN A 405 -3.98 13.84 3.18
CA GLN A 405 -2.98 13.77 4.24
C GLN A 405 -1.96 14.90 4.13
N ASP A 406 -1.55 15.28 2.93
CA ASP A 406 -0.63 16.37 2.65
C ASP A 406 -1.21 17.72 3.08
N ALA A 407 -2.47 18.00 2.81
CA ALA A 407 -3.16 19.20 3.29
C ALA A 407 -3.16 19.31 4.82
N GLN A 408 -3.35 18.19 5.54
CA GLN A 408 -3.22 18.15 7.00
C GLN A 408 -1.77 18.39 7.42
N TYR A 409 -0.81 17.72 6.78
CA TYR A 409 0.61 17.90 7.04
C TYR A 409 1.04 19.35 6.92
N LEU A 410 0.75 20.02 5.80
CA LEU A 410 1.14 21.41 5.54
C LEU A 410 0.54 22.41 6.54
N THR A 411 -0.68 22.15 7.00
CA THR A 411 -1.29 22.96 8.07
C THR A 411 -0.45 22.95 9.35
N TYR A 412 0.12 21.82 9.74
CA TYR A 412 0.96 21.70 10.93
C TYR A 412 2.41 22.09 10.64
N TYR A 413 2.93 21.78 9.45
CA TYR A 413 4.25 22.16 9.00
C TYR A 413 4.43 23.68 8.97
N SER A 414 3.43 24.43 8.48
CA SER A 414 3.43 25.88 8.51
C SER A 414 3.60 26.45 9.93
N ARG A 415 3.00 25.81 10.95
CA ARG A 415 3.14 26.20 12.35
C ARG A 415 4.56 25.92 12.87
N ALA A 416 5.18 24.82 12.46
CA ALA A 416 6.56 24.53 12.79
C ALA A 416 7.50 25.60 12.20
N LEU A 417 7.33 25.96 10.92
CA LEU A 417 8.10 27.02 10.25
C LEU A 417 7.88 28.39 10.90
N ALA A 418 6.64 28.76 11.23
CA ALA A 418 6.35 30.00 11.95
C ALA A 418 7.04 30.05 13.33
N SER A 419 7.14 28.90 14.02
CA SER A 419 7.90 28.82 15.27
C SER A 419 9.41 29.07 15.06
N LEU A 420 9.98 28.54 13.98
CA LEU A 420 11.39 28.83 13.63
C LEU A 420 11.59 30.29 13.28
N ALA A 421 10.66 30.93 12.55
CA ALA A 421 10.67 32.35 12.28
C ALA A 421 10.74 33.20 13.57
N ALA A 422 9.91 32.85 14.56
CA ALA A 422 9.89 33.54 15.86
C ALA A 422 11.15 33.33 16.69
N ARG A 423 11.94 32.28 16.43
CA ARG A 423 13.13 31.89 17.19
C ARG A 423 14.45 32.20 16.49
N ALA A 424 14.40 32.49 15.20
CA ALA A 424 15.59 32.92 14.44
C ALA A 424 16.14 34.21 15.01
N VAL A 425 17.46 34.23 15.25
CA VAL A 425 18.17 35.42 15.75
C VAL A 425 18.48 36.37 14.59
N ASP A 426 18.76 35.84 13.43
CA ASP A 426 19.05 36.60 12.22
C ASP A 426 17.72 37.04 11.58
N PRO A 427 17.51 38.37 11.35
CA PRO A 427 16.29 38.84 10.72
C PRO A 427 16.00 38.25 9.32
N GLU A 428 17.03 37.95 8.52
CA GLU A 428 16.88 37.37 7.20
C GLU A 428 16.36 35.92 7.31
N GLU A 429 16.90 35.15 8.25
CA GLU A 429 16.38 33.78 8.55
C GLU A 429 14.94 33.84 9.06
N SER A 430 14.62 34.83 9.92
CA SER A 430 13.24 35.02 10.43
C SER A 430 12.24 35.28 9.28
N VAL A 431 12.61 36.15 8.35
CA VAL A 431 11.80 36.47 7.16
C VAL A 431 11.63 35.23 6.28
N TRP A 432 12.70 34.47 6.05
CA TRP A 432 12.67 33.26 5.26
C TRP A 432 11.67 32.23 5.81
N TRP A 433 11.77 31.91 7.09
CA TRP A 433 10.85 30.95 7.73
C TRP A 433 9.40 31.43 7.73
N ALA A 434 9.18 32.75 7.89
CA ALA A 434 7.84 33.33 7.85
C ALA A 434 7.22 33.24 6.43
N GLN A 435 8.01 33.50 5.40
CA GLN A 435 7.58 33.35 4.00
C GLN A 435 7.32 31.89 3.65
N SER A 436 8.20 30.99 4.04
CA SER A 436 7.99 29.54 3.84
C SER A 436 6.74 29.03 4.56
N SER A 437 6.45 29.54 5.77
CA SER A 437 5.20 29.23 6.48
C SER A 437 3.97 29.73 5.72
N GLN A 438 4.04 30.91 5.11
CA GLN A 438 2.95 31.47 4.31
C GLN A 438 2.74 30.68 3.03
N ALA A 439 3.80 30.27 2.34
CA ALA A 439 3.73 29.48 1.10
C ALA A 439 2.94 28.18 1.30
N CYS A 440 3.21 27.43 2.37
CA CYS A 440 2.46 26.22 2.72
C CYS A 440 0.93 26.47 2.87
N LEU A 441 0.51 27.64 3.31
CA LEU A 441 -0.91 27.96 3.56
C LEU A 441 -1.63 28.55 2.35
N VAL A 442 -0.91 29.10 1.38
CA VAL A 442 -1.48 29.85 0.27
C VAL A 442 -1.31 29.13 -1.06
N GLU A 443 -0.10 28.74 -1.40
CA GLU A 443 0.23 28.21 -2.72
C GLU A 443 -0.19 26.74 -2.85
N GLU A 444 0.12 25.92 -1.86
CA GLU A 444 -0.24 24.50 -1.89
C GLU A 444 -1.73 24.26 -1.61
N ALA A 445 -2.39 25.15 -0.86
CA ALA A 445 -3.85 25.08 -0.68
C ALA A 445 -4.64 25.25 -2.01
N GLU A 446 -4.07 25.89 -3.03
CA GLU A 446 -4.70 26.02 -4.33
C GLU A 446 -4.63 24.71 -5.13
N LEU A 447 -3.49 24.01 -5.07
CA LEU A 447 -3.33 22.67 -5.63
C LEU A 447 -4.33 21.68 -5.00
N HIS A 448 -4.40 21.64 -3.67
CA HIS A 448 -5.34 20.74 -2.97
C HIS A 448 -6.80 21.02 -3.31
N ARG A 449 -7.21 22.30 -3.37
CA ARG A 449 -8.59 22.66 -3.76
C ARG A 449 -8.94 22.25 -5.18
N SER A 450 -8.00 22.27 -6.10
CA SER A 450 -8.22 21.85 -7.49
C SER A 450 -8.61 20.37 -7.61
N TRP A 451 -8.15 19.53 -6.66
CA TRP A 451 -8.37 18.08 -6.63
C TRP A 451 -9.47 17.65 -5.67
N LEU A 452 -9.50 18.22 -4.46
CA LEU A 452 -10.36 17.81 -3.36
C LEU A 452 -11.60 18.68 -3.20
N GLY A 453 -11.70 19.81 -3.96
CA GLY A 453 -12.78 20.78 -3.82
C GLY A 453 -12.67 21.62 -2.54
N ASP A 454 -13.76 22.34 -2.19
CA ASP A 454 -13.78 23.26 -1.05
C ASP A 454 -13.92 22.56 0.32
N HIS A 455 -14.18 21.26 0.35
CA HIS A 455 -14.37 20.49 1.58
C HIS A 455 -13.26 19.45 1.74
N ILE A 456 -12.20 19.83 2.47
CA ILE A 456 -11.15 18.90 2.89
C ILE A 456 -11.52 18.39 4.29
N ASP A 457 -12.56 17.57 4.40
CA ASP A 457 -12.93 16.85 5.64
C ASP A 457 -12.08 15.56 5.81
N VAL A 458 -10.76 15.68 5.62
CA VAL A 458 -9.84 14.55 5.81
C VAL A 458 -9.27 14.60 7.21
N VAL A 459 -9.45 13.52 7.96
CA VAL A 459 -8.81 13.34 9.27
C VAL A 459 -7.37 12.88 9.06
N ALA A 460 -6.43 13.49 9.78
CA ALA A 460 -5.03 13.07 9.72
C ALA A 460 -4.89 11.62 10.22
N GLY A 461 -4.30 10.78 9.38
CA GLY A 461 -3.98 9.38 9.70
C GLY A 461 -2.84 9.26 10.73
N PRO A 462 -2.62 8.06 11.29
CA PRO A 462 -1.58 7.84 12.30
C PRO A 462 -0.17 8.27 11.86
N VAL A 463 0.19 8.03 10.59
CA VAL A 463 1.48 8.43 10.02
C VAL A 463 1.62 9.95 9.98
N THR A 464 0.61 10.64 9.47
CA THR A 464 0.57 12.10 9.38
C THR A 464 0.62 12.74 10.77
N LEU A 465 -0.17 12.23 11.73
CA LEU A 465 -0.15 12.71 13.13
C LEU A 465 1.22 12.51 13.77
N ALA A 466 1.81 11.32 13.66
CA ALA A 466 3.12 11.06 14.25
C ALA A 466 4.20 12.00 13.69
N TYR A 467 4.17 12.27 12.38
CA TYR A 467 5.13 13.16 11.75
C TYR A 467 4.90 14.62 12.15
N THR A 468 3.69 15.11 12.09
CA THR A 468 3.37 16.52 12.43
C THR A 468 3.63 16.81 13.90
N ASP A 469 3.27 15.92 14.82
CA ASP A 469 3.55 16.05 16.25
C ASP A 469 5.05 16.05 16.53
N PHE A 470 5.82 15.20 15.83
CA PHE A 470 7.28 15.20 15.90
C PHE A 470 7.85 16.55 15.45
N LEU A 471 7.45 17.09 14.30
CA LEU A 471 7.92 18.38 13.78
C LEU A 471 7.62 19.52 14.75
N LEU A 472 6.39 19.59 15.25
CA LEU A 472 6.00 20.60 16.24
C LEU A 472 6.80 20.49 17.53
N ALA A 473 7.00 19.26 18.03
CA ALA A 473 7.81 19.04 19.23
C ALA A 473 9.26 19.53 19.05
N ARG A 474 9.86 19.27 17.87
CA ARG A 474 11.23 19.72 17.55
C ARG A 474 11.30 21.23 17.35
N ALA A 475 10.37 21.82 16.58
CA ALA A 475 10.38 23.24 16.26
C ALA A 475 10.02 24.13 17.47
N LEU A 476 9.10 23.70 18.33
CA LEU A 476 8.64 24.49 19.49
C LEU A 476 9.51 24.27 20.74
N GLY A 477 9.93 23.03 21.00
CA GLY A 477 10.47 22.61 22.30
C GLY A 477 11.99 22.42 22.36
N ASP A 478 12.64 22.20 21.21
CA ASP A 478 14.09 21.91 21.16
C ASP A 478 14.95 23.13 20.80
N ASP A 479 16.28 22.97 20.76
CA ASP A 479 17.21 23.99 20.25
C ASP A 479 16.89 24.36 18.80
N TYR A 480 17.12 25.60 18.39
CA TYR A 480 16.84 26.10 17.04
C TYR A 480 17.37 25.18 15.93
N VAL A 481 18.65 24.76 16.05
CA VAL A 481 19.25 23.84 15.06
C VAL A 481 18.54 22.48 14.97
N VAL A 482 17.97 21.99 16.07
CA VAL A 482 17.19 20.72 16.06
C VAL A 482 15.90 20.92 15.28
N GLY A 483 15.23 22.05 15.48
CA GLY A 483 14.02 22.39 14.73
C GLY A 483 14.30 22.58 13.24
N THR A 484 15.36 23.33 12.87
CA THR A 484 15.73 23.55 11.46
C THR A 484 16.13 22.24 10.77
N ALA A 485 16.83 21.34 11.47
CA ALA A 485 17.18 20.03 10.97
C ALA A 485 15.95 19.13 10.75
N ALA A 486 14.95 19.20 11.64
CA ALA A 486 13.74 18.39 11.53
C ALA A 486 12.87 18.80 10.33
N VAL A 487 12.81 20.09 9.98
CA VAL A 487 12.01 20.55 8.83
C VAL A 487 12.73 20.43 7.48
N LEU A 488 14.06 20.24 7.46
CA LEU A 488 14.85 20.20 6.23
C LEU A 488 14.44 19.08 5.25
N PRO A 489 14.12 17.84 5.67
CA PRO A 489 13.80 16.76 4.73
C PRO A 489 12.66 17.09 3.77
N CYS A 490 11.62 17.77 4.21
CA CYS A 490 10.50 18.19 3.35
C CYS A 490 10.97 19.09 2.18
N PHE A 491 11.87 20.02 2.42
CA PHE A 491 12.46 20.82 1.34
C PHE A 491 13.39 19.99 0.45
N TRP A 492 14.31 19.24 1.07
CA TRP A 492 15.42 18.63 0.33
C TRP A 492 15.02 17.40 -0.46
N LEU A 493 14.25 16.48 0.14
CA LEU A 493 13.84 15.25 -0.52
C LEU A 493 12.83 15.54 -1.65
N TYR A 494 11.88 16.46 -1.45
CA TYR A 494 10.95 16.83 -2.51
C TYR A 494 11.63 17.56 -3.69
N ALA A 495 12.53 18.49 -3.42
CA ALA A 495 13.32 19.13 -4.47
C ALA A 495 14.22 18.13 -5.22
N HIS A 496 14.77 17.14 -4.50
CA HIS A 496 15.57 16.09 -5.09
C HIS A 496 14.75 15.18 -6.00
N LEU A 497 13.56 14.75 -5.57
CA LEU A 497 12.64 13.95 -6.37
C LEU A 497 12.11 14.74 -7.56
N GLY A 498 11.58 15.93 -7.34
CA GLY A 498 10.98 16.76 -8.39
C GLY A 498 11.95 17.08 -9.52
N ALA A 499 13.22 17.34 -9.20
CA ALA A 499 14.24 17.58 -10.21
C ALA A 499 14.68 16.31 -10.97
N LYS A 500 14.39 15.10 -10.46
CA LYS A 500 14.65 13.83 -11.15
C LYS A 500 13.48 13.36 -12.02
N VAL A 501 12.28 13.82 -11.72
CA VAL A 501 11.10 13.45 -12.51
C VAL A 501 11.27 13.94 -13.96
N PRO A 502 11.12 13.05 -14.96
CA PRO A 502 11.13 13.45 -16.35
C PRO A 502 10.03 14.49 -16.62
N HIS A 503 10.25 15.36 -17.58
CA HIS A 503 9.17 16.24 -18.04
C HIS A 503 7.99 15.38 -18.52
N VAL A 504 6.88 15.46 -17.80
CA VAL A 504 5.67 14.72 -18.14
C VAL A 504 4.80 15.55 -19.10
N PRO A 505 4.06 14.91 -20.02
CA PRO A 505 3.12 15.59 -20.90
C PRO A 505 2.01 16.31 -20.11
N ASP A 506 1.44 17.37 -20.69
CA ASP A 506 0.36 18.16 -20.05
C ASP A 506 -0.91 17.33 -19.79
N ASP A 507 -1.11 16.23 -20.50
CA ASP A 507 -2.24 15.29 -20.31
C ASP A 507 -1.94 14.19 -19.27
N HIS A 508 -0.77 14.22 -18.63
CA HIS A 508 -0.46 13.29 -17.56
C HIS A 508 -1.38 13.52 -16.36
N PRO A 509 -1.98 12.47 -15.77
CA PRO A 509 -2.98 12.60 -14.70
C PRO A 509 -2.53 13.47 -13.51
N TYR A 510 -1.24 13.44 -13.19
CA TYR A 510 -0.65 14.10 -12.01
C TYR A 510 0.35 15.20 -12.41
N ALA A 511 0.26 15.74 -13.62
CA ALA A 511 1.21 16.75 -14.14
C ALA A 511 1.38 17.94 -13.19
N SER A 512 0.29 18.48 -12.65
CA SER A 512 0.31 19.64 -11.76
C SER A 512 1.16 19.41 -10.51
N TRP A 513 1.02 18.24 -9.86
CA TRP A 513 1.81 17.89 -8.68
C TRP A 513 3.29 17.68 -9.03
N LEU A 514 3.57 16.91 -10.08
CA LEU A 514 4.94 16.60 -10.51
C LEU A 514 5.72 17.85 -10.94
N GLN A 515 5.05 18.84 -11.53
CA GLN A 515 5.67 20.09 -11.96
C GLN A 515 5.98 21.03 -10.80
N THR A 516 5.17 21.02 -9.73
CA THR A 516 5.36 21.90 -8.56
C THR A 516 6.72 21.69 -7.91
N TYR A 517 7.12 20.45 -7.65
CA TYR A 517 8.38 20.13 -6.95
C TYR A 517 9.62 20.15 -7.86
N GLY A 518 9.42 20.21 -9.18
CA GLY A 518 10.49 20.45 -10.18
C GLY A 518 10.70 21.92 -10.53
N ASP A 519 9.92 22.83 -9.95
CA ASP A 519 10.04 24.28 -10.22
C ASP A 519 11.39 24.84 -9.74
N PRO A 520 12.10 25.64 -10.55
CA PRO A 520 13.36 26.26 -10.16
C PRO A 520 13.29 27.08 -8.87
N GLU A 521 12.18 27.76 -8.58
CA GLU A 521 12.01 28.54 -7.35
C GLU A 521 11.96 27.64 -6.12
N PHE A 522 11.29 26.46 -6.22
CA PHE A 522 11.29 25.47 -5.13
C PHE A 522 12.69 24.88 -4.89
N VAL A 523 13.43 24.57 -5.95
CA VAL A 523 14.82 24.08 -5.89
C VAL A 523 15.75 25.12 -5.26
N GLU A 524 15.60 26.40 -5.60
CA GLU A 524 16.37 27.49 -5.00
C GLU A 524 16.03 27.65 -3.52
N GLY A 525 14.77 27.55 -3.15
CA GLY A 525 14.28 27.57 -1.77
C GLY A 525 14.87 26.44 -0.93
N ALA A 526 14.91 25.23 -1.47
CA ALA A 526 15.56 24.09 -0.84
C ALA A 526 17.06 24.33 -0.62
N SER A 527 17.76 24.86 -1.64
CA SER A 527 19.19 25.21 -1.56
C SER A 527 19.46 26.24 -0.47
N HIS A 528 18.60 27.28 -0.37
CA HIS A 528 18.71 28.29 0.68
C HIS A 528 18.53 27.67 2.07
N THR A 529 17.51 26.82 2.25
CA THR A 529 17.23 26.13 3.52
C THR A 529 18.39 25.23 3.94
N ILE A 530 19.00 24.49 3.01
CA ILE A 530 20.20 23.68 3.26
C ILE A 530 21.33 24.56 3.80
N GLY A 531 21.50 25.77 3.24
CA GLY A 531 22.50 26.76 3.71
C GLY A 531 22.26 27.23 5.14
N LEU A 532 20.99 27.47 5.51
CA LEU A 532 20.62 27.86 6.88
C LEU A 532 20.94 26.74 7.88
N VAL A 533 20.63 25.50 7.53
CA VAL A 533 20.91 24.33 8.38
C VAL A 533 22.41 24.12 8.53
N GLU A 534 23.22 24.26 7.47
CA GLU A 534 24.67 24.20 7.53
C GLU A 534 25.23 25.25 8.54
N LYS A 535 24.75 26.49 8.42
CA LYS A 535 25.12 27.59 9.34
C LYS A 535 24.72 27.29 10.78
N ALA A 536 23.53 26.74 11.00
CA ALA A 536 23.05 26.37 12.32
C ALA A 536 23.90 25.26 12.95
N PHE A 537 24.27 24.22 12.18
CA PHE A 537 25.19 23.18 12.67
C PHE A 537 26.58 23.68 13.01
N GLN A 538 27.15 24.57 12.20
CA GLN A 538 28.46 25.16 12.46
C GLN A 538 28.52 25.87 13.82
N ASN A 539 27.42 26.51 14.22
CA ASN A 539 27.33 27.30 15.45
C ASN A 539 26.83 26.49 16.68
N ALA A 540 26.44 25.23 16.51
CA ALA A 540 25.91 24.40 17.59
C ALA A 540 27.00 23.68 18.38
N SER A 541 26.67 23.23 19.61
CA SER A 541 27.53 22.34 20.39
C SER A 541 27.51 20.91 19.83
N ALA A 542 28.55 20.11 20.14
CA ALA A 542 28.59 18.71 19.70
C ALA A 542 27.37 17.88 20.14
N VAL A 543 26.89 18.11 21.36
CA VAL A 543 25.67 17.45 21.87
C VAL A 543 24.44 17.88 21.10
N THR A 544 24.31 19.18 20.81
CA THR A 544 23.15 19.71 20.07
C THR A 544 23.17 19.28 18.60
N ARG A 545 24.36 19.17 17.98
CA ARG A 545 24.54 18.61 16.62
C ARG A 545 24.07 17.15 16.53
N ALA A 546 24.41 16.32 17.52
CA ALA A 546 23.97 14.94 17.58
C ALA A 546 22.43 14.84 17.64
N ARG A 547 21.80 15.67 18.46
CA ARG A 547 20.33 15.75 18.54
C ARG A 547 19.71 16.25 17.23
N ALA A 548 20.32 17.23 16.58
CA ALA A 548 19.87 17.77 15.31
C ALA A 548 20.01 16.75 14.17
N ALA A 549 21.13 16.02 14.11
CA ALA A 549 21.32 14.95 13.15
C ALA A 549 20.31 13.80 13.35
N HIS A 550 20.05 13.42 14.60
CA HIS A 550 19.02 12.42 14.91
C HIS A 550 17.62 12.91 14.51
N ALA A 551 17.31 14.18 14.72
CA ALA A 551 16.04 14.76 14.32
C ALA A 551 15.88 14.79 12.79
N TYR A 552 16.93 15.15 12.05
CA TYR A 552 16.95 15.08 10.59
C TYR A 552 16.68 13.67 10.06
N LEU A 553 17.40 12.67 10.55
CA LEU A 553 17.23 11.28 10.13
C LEU A 553 15.83 10.74 10.47
N THR A 554 15.30 11.10 11.65
CA THR A 554 13.95 10.75 12.06
C THR A 554 12.91 11.38 11.11
N ALA A 555 13.08 12.64 10.72
CA ALA A 555 12.22 13.30 9.76
C ALA A 555 12.31 12.65 8.36
N CYS A 556 13.50 12.29 7.88
CA CYS A 556 13.66 11.52 6.64
C CYS A 556 12.88 10.19 6.68
N ARG A 557 12.89 9.49 7.82
CA ARG A 557 12.11 8.26 7.99
C ARG A 557 10.61 8.54 7.96
N HIS A 558 10.15 9.62 8.58
CA HIS A 558 8.76 10.04 8.50
C HIS A 558 8.34 10.38 7.07
N GLU A 559 9.22 11.00 6.25
CA GLU A 559 8.93 11.24 4.83
C GLU A 559 8.71 9.93 4.07
N LEU A 560 9.57 8.94 4.27
CA LEU A 560 9.38 7.63 3.65
C LEU A 560 8.03 7.00 4.02
N GLU A 561 7.66 7.02 5.31
CA GLU A 561 6.36 6.53 5.77
C GLU A 561 5.20 7.33 5.17
N PHE A 562 5.41 8.63 4.97
CA PHE A 562 4.39 9.52 4.40
C PHE A 562 4.11 9.19 2.93
N PHE A 563 5.13 8.90 2.12
CA PHE A 563 4.95 8.41 0.75
C PHE A 563 4.28 7.03 0.72
N ASP A 564 4.73 6.11 1.55
CA ASP A 564 4.24 4.73 1.56
C ASP A 564 2.78 4.60 2.04
N GLN A 565 2.26 5.53 2.88
CA GLN A 565 0.91 5.41 3.45
C GLN A 565 -0.19 5.40 2.39
N ALA A 566 0.00 6.07 1.25
CA ALA A 566 -0.99 6.16 0.19
C ALA A 566 -1.32 4.81 -0.48
N LEU A 567 -0.38 3.87 -0.45
CA LEU A 567 -0.57 2.52 -0.98
C LEU A 567 -1.05 1.51 0.07
N ARG A 568 -1.31 1.96 1.30
CA ARG A 568 -1.81 1.11 2.39
C ARG A 568 -3.33 1.20 2.56
N VAL A 569 -3.99 2.04 1.77
CA VAL A 569 -5.44 2.34 1.84
C VAL A 569 -6.26 1.42 0.95
#